data_bfd208a3f7f3cb44126aecfc24f88487
#
_entry.id   bfd208a3f7f3cb44126aecfc24f88487
#
_cell.length_a   1.000
_cell.length_b   1.000
_cell.length_c   1.000
_cell.angle_alpha   90.00
_cell.angle_beta   90.00
_cell.angle_gamma   90.00
#
_symmetry.space_group_name_H-M   'P 1'
#
loop_
_entity.id
_entity.type
_entity.pdbx_description
1 polymer ?
#
loop_
_entity_poly.entity_id
_entity_poly.type
_entity_poly.pdbx_seq_one_letter_code
_entity_poly.pdbx_strand_id
1 'polypeptide(L)'
;MPDSTLTDYYVYEQPLNEKIRSFLRLEKLFSQYHFHLRHGSDWNNRVAIDSILEIVAFTSRSDIKLEILKELERQHSRLERLAKRPQIDQTQLTSILKNIQKRIGELQAIKGQIGADTKSVELLAAIAQKSSVPGSICDFDLPALKHWLTLPKDKRQQHIEKWFRPFVHLDRAVTLILDVLRHSAEDTDEVAQHGFFQKSLDTNQAMQLLCISIPKDSPCYPEISAGKHRFSVRFMRNDDPSDRPDQCKEDVEFKLKMCAI
;
A
#
# COMPACT_ATOMS: atom_id res chain seq x y z
N MET A 1 -23.19 -2.09 2.60
CA MET A 1 -23.12 -2.94 1.40
C MET A 1 -21.90 -2.47 0.63
N PRO A 2 -20.97 -3.31 0.22
CA PRO A 2 -19.89 -2.89 -0.65
C PRO A 2 -20.51 -2.49 -1.98
N ASP A 3 -20.10 -1.34 -2.48
CA ASP A 3 -20.56 -0.76 -3.72
C ASP A 3 -20.26 -1.72 -4.89
N SER A 4 -21.28 -2.32 -5.48
CA SER A 4 -21.17 -3.36 -6.52
C SER A 4 -20.62 -2.83 -7.85
N THR A 5 -20.37 -1.53 -7.96
CA THR A 5 -19.88 -0.87 -9.18
C THR A 5 -18.36 -0.88 -9.33
N LEU A 6 -17.60 -1.12 -8.24
CA LEU A 6 -16.13 -1.14 -8.28
C LEU A 6 -15.53 -2.48 -8.74
N THR A 7 -16.32 -3.54 -8.86
CA THR A 7 -15.84 -4.86 -9.32
C THR A 7 -15.45 -4.91 -10.78
N ASP A 8 -15.88 -3.94 -11.59
CA ASP A 8 -15.67 -3.91 -13.04
C ASP A 8 -14.53 -2.99 -13.49
N TYR A 9 -13.79 -2.38 -12.56
CA TYR A 9 -12.70 -1.45 -12.84
C TYR A 9 -11.36 -1.93 -12.26
N TYR A 10 -10.27 -1.66 -13.00
CA TYR A 10 -8.92 -1.64 -12.44
C TYR A 10 -8.58 -0.23 -11.99
N VAL A 11 -8.03 -0.10 -10.77
CA VAL A 11 -7.63 1.19 -10.19
C VAL A 11 -6.10 1.31 -10.20
N TYR A 12 -5.62 2.40 -10.81
CA TYR A 12 -4.21 2.76 -10.84
C TYR A 12 -3.97 3.96 -9.92
N GLU A 13 -3.12 3.80 -8.95
CA GLU A 13 -2.85 4.82 -7.93
C GLU A 13 -1.50 5.50 -8.18
N GLN A 14 -1.51 6.84 -8.19
CA GLN A 14 -0.30 7.66 -8.30
C GLN A 14 -0.13 8.51 -7.04
N PRO A 15 0.83 8.21 -6.17
CA PRO A 15 1.15 9.07 -5.04
C PRO A 15 1.77 10.38 -5.51
N LEU A 16 1.34 11.49 -4.91
CA LEU A 16 1.82 12.84 -5.24
C LEU A 16 2.93 13.32 -4.30
N ASN A 17 3.29 12.52 -3.29
CA ASN A 17 4.38 12.79 -2.38
C ASN A 17 5.04 11.51 -1.88
N GLU A 18 6.28 11.61 -1.37
CA GLU A 18 7.06 10.45 -0.94
C GLU A 18 6.46 9.72 0.28
N LYS A 19 5.78 10.43 1.15
CA LYS A 19 5.12 9.86 2.32
C LYS A 19 4.02 8.86 1.88
N ILE A 20 3.12 9.27 1.01
CA ILE A 20 2.05 8.39 0.50
C ILE A 20 2.64 7.25 -0.34
N ARG A 21 3.71 7.51 -1.11
CA ARG A 21 4.43 6.45 -1.82
C ARG A 21 4.97 5.39 -0.88
N SER A 22 5.54 5.82 0.25
CA SER A 22 6.03 4.92 1.29
C SER A 22 4.90 4.09 1.91
N PHE A 23 3.75 4.70 2.15
CA PHE A 23 2.59 3.98 2.71
C PHE A 23 2.01 2.97 1.73
N LEU A 24 1.89 3.29 0.44
CA LEU A 24 1.45 2.35 -0.60
C LEU A 24 2.41 1.16 -0.75
N ARG A 25 3.72 1.40 -0.67
CA ARG A 25 4.71 0.32 -0.66
C ARG A 25 4.57 -0.59 0.54
N LEU A 26 4.38 -0.03 1.74
CA LEU A 26 4.13 -0.83 2.95
C LEU A 26 2.82 -1.61 2.85
N GLU A 27 1.74 -1.00 2.39
CA GLU A 27 0.46 -1.68 2.17
C GLU A 27 0.62 -2.88 1.23
N LYS A 28 1.40 -2.72 0.14
CA LYS A 28 1.71 -3.81 -0.78
C LYS A 28 2.43 -4.96 -0.09
N LEU A 29 3.44 -4.68 0.73
CA LEU A 29 4.19 -5.68 1.48
C LEU A 29 3.32 -6.39 2.52
N PHE A 30 2.48 -5.64 3.25
CA PHE A 30 1.51 -6.23 4.19
C PHE A 30 0.50 -7.13 3.48
N SER A 31 -0.05 -6.67 2.36
CA SER A 31 -0.99 -7.47 1.55
C SER A 31 -0.36 -8.76 1.03
N GLN A 32 0.89 -8.70 0.56
CA GLN A 32 1.66 -9.86 0.12
C GLN A 32 1.89 -10.84 1.27
N TYR A 33 2.32 -10.34 2.43
CA TYR A 33 2.47 -11.16 3.64
C TYR A 33 1.16 -11.88 4.00
N HIS A 34 0.04 -11.17 4.10
CA HIS A 34 -1.25 -11.73 4.47
C HIS A 34 -1.77 -12.76 3.47
N PHE A 35 -1.57 -12.50 2.18
CA PHE A 35 -1.95 -13.44 1.12
C PHE A 35 -1.20 -14.75 1.26
N HIS A 36 0.12 -14.70 1.35
CA HIS A 36 0.97 -15.87 1.37
C HIS A 36 0.90 -16.64 2.69
N LEU A 37 0.72 -15.96 3.81
CA LEU A 37 0.50 -16.61 5.11
C LEU A 37 -0.73 -17.51 5.06
N ARG A 38 -1.85 -17.07 4.48
CA ARG A 38 -3.09 -17.85 4.38
C ARG A 38 -2.95 -19.11 3.54
N HIS A 39 -2.16 -19.09 2.47
CA HIS A 39 -1.98 -20.23 1.58
C HIS A 39 -1.03 -21.30 2.15
N GLY A 40 0.00 -20.92 2.89
CA GLY A 40 0.80 -21.77 3.77
C GLY A 40 1.58 -22.92 3.12
N SER A 41 1.80 -22.96 1.78
CA SER A 41 2.76 -23.87 1.16
C SER A 41 4.19 -23.44 1.46
N ASP A 42 5.18 -24.29 1.20
CA ASP A 42 6.59 -23.96 1.42
C ASP A 42 7.03 -22.73 0.64
N TRP A 43 6.60 -22.62 -0.62
CA TRP A 43 6.83 -21.43 -1.45
C TRP A 43 6.13 -20.19 -0.91
N ASN A 44 4.87 -20.34 -0.46
CA ASN A 44 4.15 -19.23 0.16
C ASN A 44 4.80 -18.77 1.46
N ASN A 45 5.24 -19.69 2.31
CA ASN A 45 5.98 -19.35 3.53
C ASN A 45 7.26 -18.58 3.22
N ARG A 46 7.93 -18.92 2.12
CA ARG A 46 9.10 -18.22 1.65
C ARG A 46 8.78 -16.77 1.30
N VAL A 47 7.76 -16.55 0.46
CA VAL A 47 7.36 -15.20 0.06
C VAL A 47 6.86 -14.37 1.26
N ALA A 48 6.19 -15.01 2.23
CA ALA A 48 5.79 -14.34 3.48
C ALA A 48 7.01 -13.88 4.31
N ILE A 49 8.06 -14.72 4.38
CA ILE A 49 9.33 -14.35 5.04
C ILE A 49 10.01 -13.20 4.28
N ASP A 50 10.09 -13.27 2.97
CA ASP A 50 10.71 -12.22 2.15
C ASP A 50 9.98 -10.88 2.36
N SER A 51 8.63 -10.90 2.41
CA SER A 51 7.84 -9.70 2.74
C SER A 51 8.17 -9.15 4.13
N ILE A 52 8.34 -10.00 5.15
CA ILE A 52 8.76 -9.55 6.49
C ILE A 52 10.15 -8.91 6.44
N LEU A 53 11.09 -9.50 5.72
CA LEU A 53 12.45 -8.97 5.60
C LEU A 53 12.48 -7.62 4.90
N GLU A 54 11.68 -7.43 3.86
CA GLU A 54 11.53 -6.14 3.20
C GLU A 54 10.90 -5.09 4.13
N ILE A 55 9.88 -5.46 4.92
CA ILE A 55 9.28 -4.58 5.95
C ILE A 55 10.33 -4.19 7.00
N VAL A 56 11.13 -5.14 7.50
CA VAL A 56 12.25 -4.87 8.42
C VAL A 56 13.24 -3.89 7.79
N ALA A 57 13.65 -4.12 6.54
CA ALA A 57 14.57 -3.24 5.83
C ALA A 57 13.99 -1.83 5.64
N PHE A 58 12.71 -1.74 5.30
CA PHE A 58 12.00 -0.47 5.13
C PHE A 58 11.93 0.31 6.45
N THR A 59 11.50 -0.33 7.53
CA THR A 59 11.35 0.30 8.85
C THR A 59 12.68 0.63 9.51
N SER A 60 13.78 0.00 9.08
CA SER A 60 15.12 0.27 9.60
C SER A 60 15.78 1.52 8.99
N ARG A 61 15.36 1.96 7.81
CA ARG A 61 15.99 3.05 7.04
C ARG A 61 15.31 4.41 7.22
N SER A 62 14.07 4.44 7.68
CA SER A 62 13.27 5.65 7.80
C SER A 62 12.58 5.73 9.16
N ASP A 63 12.31 6.95 9.62
CA ASP A 63 11.48 7.17 10.80
C ASP A 63 9.99 7.04 10.44
N ILE A 64 9.65 5.90 9.82
CA ILE A 64 8.31 5.63 9.31
C ILE A 64 7.24 5.71 10.40
N LYS A 65 7.58 5.33 11.64
CA LYS A 65 6.68 5.46 12.78
C LYS A 65 6.26 6.91 13.00
N LEU A 66 7.22 7.82 12.96
CA LEU A 66 6.95 9.26 13.14
C LEU A 66 6.15 9.83 11.96
N GLU A 67 6.45 9.39 10.74
CA GLU A 67 5.68 9.82 9.55
C GLU A 67 4.23 9.37 9.62
N ILE A 68 3.98 8.12 10.04
CA ILE A 68 2.63 7.58 10.23
C ILE A 68 1.90 8.34 11.34
N LEU A 69 2.55 8.57 12.50
CA LEU A 69 1.95 9.35 13.60
C LEU A 69 1.56 10.75 13.15
N LYS A 70 2.46 11.48 12.49
CA LYS A 70 2.19 12.82 11.96
C LYS A 70 1.01 12.82 10.97
N GLU A 71 0.91 11.78 10.15
CA GLU A 71 -0.19 11.69 9.19
C GLU A 71 -1.52 11.38 9.86
N LEU A 72 -1.56 10.46 10.84
CA LEU A 72 -2.75 10.18 11.63
C LEU A 72 -3.25 11.43 12.39
N GLU A 73 -2.34 12.17 13.03
CA GLU A 73 -2.67 13.41 13.74
C GLU A 73 -3.20 14.48 12.78
N ARG A 74 -2.60 14.59 11.59
CA ARG A 74 -3.05 15.52 10.55
C ARG A 74 -4.45 15.16 10.06
N GLN A 75 -4.72 13.88 9.75
CA GLN A 75 -6.03 13.40 9.32
C GLN A 75 -7.07 13.60 10.43
N HIS A 76 -6.74 13.25 11.67
CA HIS A 76 -7.61 13.48 12.83
C HIS A 76 -8.05 14.93 12.93
N SER A 77 -7.09 15.86 12.96
CA SER A 77 -7.37 17.30 13.08
C SER A 77 -8.22 17.84 11.91
N ARG A 78 -8.03 17.29 10.71
CA ARG A 78 -8.79 17.70 9.54
C ARG A 78 -10.23 17.18 9.58
N LEU A 79 -10.42 15.92 9.97
CA LEU A 79 -11.72 15.29 10.14
C LEU A 79 -12.51 15.94 11.29
N GLU A 80 -11.89 16.32 12.41
CA GLU A 80 -12.54 17.07 13.48
C GLU A 80 -13.10 18.42 13.01
N ARG A 81 -12.40 19.10 12.11
CA ARG A 81 -12.92 20.35 11.52
C ARG A 81 -14.14 20.08 10.63
N LEU A 82 -14.14 18.96 9.90
CA LEU A 82 -15.27 18.54 9.08
C LEU A 82 -16.48 18.14 9.94
N ALA A 83 -16.28 17.59 11.13
CA ALA A 83 -17.36 17.24 12.08
C ALA A 83 -18.30 18.39 12.44
N LYS A 84 -17.82 19.63 12.28
CA LYS A 84 -18.62 20.84 12.54
C LYS A 84 -19.62 21.17 11.41
N ARG A 85 -19.59 20.43 10.29
CA ARG A 85 -20.50 20.65 9.15
C ARG A 85 -21.75 19.77 9.29
N PRO A 86 -22.97 20.33 9.17
CA PRO A 86 -24.21 19.58 9.42
C PRO A 86 -24.56 18.51 8.40
N GLN A 87 -23.86 18.45 7.28
CA GLN A 87 -24.15 17.56 6.15
C GLN A 87 -23.38 16.22 6.19
N ILE A 88 -22.58 15.97 7.24
CA ILE A 88 -21.71 14.80 7.35
C ILE A 88 -22.36 13.77 8.27
N ASP A 89 -22.27 12.47 7.92
CA ASP A 89 -22.65 11.38 8.82
C ASP A 89 -21.77 11.37 10.05
N GLN A 90 -22.33 11.91 11.14
CA GLN A 90 -21.67 12.05 12.44
C GLN A 90 -21.29 10.69 13.05
N THR A 91 -22.06 9.63 12.76
CA THR A 91 -21.81 8.28 13.29
C THR A 91 -20.57 7.68 12.66
N GLN A 92 -20.50 7.73 11.35
CA GLN A 92 -19.34 7.24 10.59
C GLN A 92 -18.08 8.03 10.95
N LEU A 93 -18.17 9.35 10.96
CA LEU A 93 -17.06 10.23 11.29
C LEU A 93 -16.51 9.99 12.70
N THR A 94 -17.39 9.85 13.70
CA THR A 94 -17.01 9.56 15.07
C THR A 94 -16.28 8.21 15.18
N SER A 95 -16.74 7.20 14.43
CA SER A 95 -16.08 5.90 14.35
C SER A 95 -14.66 6.00 13.79
N ILE A 96 -14.48 6.74 12.69
CA ILE A 96 -13.17 6.98 12.08
C ILE A 96 -12.24 7.69 13.05
N LEU A 97 -12.69 8.78 13.68
CA LEU A 97 -11.90 9.55 14.65
C LEU A 97 -11.43 8.68 15.83
N LYS A 98 -12.33 7.85 16.40
CA LYS A 98 -11.97 6.88 17.45
C LYS A 98 -10.91 5.88 16.97
N ASN A 99 -11.04 5.38 15.74
CA ASN A 99 -10.06 4.46 15.16
C ASN A 99 -8.70 5.12 14.98
N ILE A 100 -8.64 6.34 14.47
CA ILE A 100 -7.39 7.10 14.32
C ILE A 100 -6.73 7.28 15.68
N GLN A 101 -7.49 7.73 16.70
CA GLN A 101 -6.96 7.96 18.04
C GLN A 101 -6.44 6.67 18.69
N LYS A 102 -7.13 5.54 18.46
CA LYS A 102 -6.66 4.22 18.88
C LYS A 102 -5.33 3.85 18.22
N ARG A 103 -5.18 4.07 16.88
CA ARG A 103 -3.91 3.77 16.18
C ARG A 103 -2.78 4.64 16.69
N ILE A 104 -3.03 5.93 16.95
CA ILE A 104 -2.03 6.84 17.54
C ILE A 104 -1.55 6.28 18.88
N GLY A 105 -2.45 5.93 19.79
CA GLY A 105 -2.10 5.38 21.10
C GLY A 105 -1.30 4.07 21.01
N GLU A 106 -1.70 3.16 20.12
CA GLU A 106 -0.99 1.90 19.89
C GLU A 106 0.45 2.12 19.38
N LEU A 107 0.64 3.04 18.43
CA LEU A 107 1.97 3.35 17.90
C LEU A 107 2.84 4.08 18.93
N GLN A 108 2.29 5.01 19.71
CA GLN A 108 3.03 5.71 20.76
C GLN A 108 3.49 4.76 21.87
N ALA A 109 2.72 3.72 22.18
CA ALA A 109 3.08 2.71 23.18
C ALA A 109 4.28 1.84 22.77
N ILE A 110 4.64 1.78 21.47
CA ILE A 110 5.80 1.02 20.99
C ILE A 110 7.09 1.73 21.43
N LYS A 111 7.89 1.07 22.26
CA LYS A 111 9.18 1.57 22.69
C LYS A 111 10.29 1.06 21.73
N GLY A 112 11.25 1.93 21.40
CA GLY A 112 12.36 1.55 20.54
C GLY A 112 12.03 1.40 19.06
N GLN A 113 12.92 0.72 18.32
CA GLN A 113 12.78 0.50 16.88
C GLN A 113 11.80 -0.64 16.61
N ILE A 114 10.83 -0.39 15.73
CA ILE A 114 9.86 -1.41 15.31
C ILE A 114 10.60 -2.52 14.54
N GLY A 115 10.34 -3.78 14.93
CA GLY A 115 10.94 -4.94 14.28
C GLY A 115 12.36 -5.27 14.72
N ALA A 116 12.91 -4.62 15.76
CA ALA A 116 14.23 -4.96 16.32
C ALA A 116 14.31 -6.45 16.71
N ASP A 117 13.29 -6.96 17.40
CA ASP A 117 13.20 -8.37 17.78
C ASP A 117 13.15 -9.30 16.57
N THR A 118 12.43 -8.91 15.52
CA THR A 118 12.34 -9.67 14.28
C THR A 118 13.68 -9.72 13.55
N LYS A 119 14.39 -8.59 13.53
CA LYS A 119 15.73 -8.47 12.93
C LYS A 119 16.76 -9.36 13.64
N SER A 120 16.60 -9.60 14.94
CA SER A 120 17.51 -10.43 15.75
C SER A 120 17.25 -11.95 15.62
N VAL A 121 16.20 -12.37 14.92
CA VAL A 121 15.93 -13.79 14.67
C VAL A 121 17.00 -14.36 13.75
N GLU A 122 17.80 -15.32 14.24
CA GLU A 122 18.97 -15.86 13.54
C GLU A 122 18.63 -16.40 12.16
N LEU A 123 17.54 -17.17 12.04
CA LEU A 123 17.07 -17.71 10.75
C LEU A 123 16.76 -16.58 9.75
N LEU A 124 16.06 -15.54 10.19
CA LEU A 124 15.72 -14.40 9.33
C LEU A 124 16.97 -13.59 8.94
N ALA A 125 17.91 -13.42 9.86
CA ALA A 125 19.18 -12.75 9.58
C ALA A 125 20.01 -13.53 8.55
N ALA A 126 20.09 -14.86 8.69
CA ALA A 126 20.78 -15.72 7.73
C ALA A 126 20.14 -15.66 6.33
N ILE A 127 18.81 -15.67 6.24
CA ILE A 127 18.08 -15.51 4.98
C ILE A 127 18.38 -14.15 4.37
N ALA A 128 18.27 -13.07 5.14
CA ALA A 128 18.54 -11.70 4.67
C ALA A 128 19.95 -11.52 4.13
N GLN A 129 20.95 -12.11 4.79
CA GLN A 129 22.33 -12.06 4.34
C GLN A 129 22.53 -12.74 2.99
N LYS A 130 21.84 -13.85 2.74
CA LYS A 130 21.96 -14.63 1.51
C LYS A 130 21.08 -14.09 0.36
N SER A 131 19.98 -13.40 0.65
CA SER A 131 19.00 -12.91 -0.35
C SER A 131 19.61 -11.98 -1.42
N SER A 132 20.75 -11.36 -1.15
CA SER A 132 21.45 -10.49 -2.11
C SER A 132 22.21 -11.27 -3.20
N VAL A 133 22.43 -12.56 -3.04
CA VAL A 133 23.16 -13.41 -3.98
C VAL A 133 22.18 -14.24 -4.81
N PRO A 134 22.16 -14.11 -6.14
CA PRO A 134 21.26 -14.91 -6.99
C PRO A 134 21.47 -16.42 -6.78
N GLY A 135 20.37 -17.15 -6.58
CA GLY A 135 20.39 -18.59 -6.37
C GLY A 135 20.95 -19.08 -5.02
N SER A 136 21.33 -18.18 -4.11
CA SER A 136 21.98 -18.53 -2.84
C SER A 136 21.07 -19.11 -1.76
N ILE A 137 19.79 -19.30 -2.04
CA ILE A 137 18.84 -19.85 -1.07
C ILE A 137 18.56 -21.31 -1.43
N CYS A 138 19.64 -22.03 -1.64
CA CYS A 138 19.64 -23.48 -1.80
C CYS A 138 19.76 -24.18 -0.45
N ASP A 139 19.39 -25.46 -0.41
CA ASP A 139 19.42 -26.27 0.80
C ASP A 139 20.83 -26.36 1.44
N PHE A 140 21.87 -26.36 0.60
CA PHE A 140 23.26 -26.40 1.07
C PHE A 140 23.74 -25.05 1.61
N ASP A 141 23.18 -23.93 1.15
CA ASP A 141 23.50 -22.60 1.64
C ASP A 141 22.77 -22.27 2.95
N LEU A 142 21.52 -22.74 3.10
CA LEU A 142 20.64 -22.50 4.23
C LEU A 142 19.99 -23.79 4.76
N PRO A 143 20.78 -24.72 5.32
CA PRO A 143 20.25 -25.97 5.86
C PRO A 143 19.24 -25.74 7.00
N ALA A 144 19.40 -24.65 7.76
CA ALA A 144 18.45 -24.26 8.80
C ALA A 144 17.06 -23.92 8.24
N LEU A 145 17.00 -23.24 7.08
CA LEU A 145 15.73 -22.97 6.40
C LEU A 145 15.08 -24.25 5.89
N LYS A 146 15.87 -25.15 5.27
CA LYS A 146 15.37 -26.46 4.86
C LYS A 146 14.78 -27.23 6.04
N HIS A 147 15.51 -27.30 7.15
CA HIS A 147 15.01 -27.95 8.35
C HIS A 147 13.73 -27.28 8.88
N TRP A 148 13.67 -25.95 8.91
CA TRP A 148 12.46 -25.23 9.32
C TRP A 148 11.26 -25.53 8.41
N LEU A 149 11.46 -25.68 7.10
CA LEU A 149 10.40 -26.04 6.14
C LEU A 149 9.85 -27.45 6.37
N THR A 150 10.60 -28.37 7.01
CA THR A 150 10.08 -29.71 7.38
C THR A 150 9.15 -29.71 8.59
N LEU A 151 9.05 -28.60 9.32
CA LEU A 151 8.13 -28.47 10.44
C LEU A 151 6.66 -28.54 9.97
N PRO A 152 5.72 -29.01 10.83
CA PRO A 152 4.30 -28.98 10.53
C PRO A 152 3.83 -27.56 10.14
N LYS A 153 2.88 -27.48 9.19
CA LYS A 153 2.34 -26.23 8.66
C LYS A 153 1.96 -25.24 9.76
N ASP A 154 1.22 -25.70 10.78
CA ASP A 154 0.74 -24.85 11.87
C ASP A 154 1.88 -24.25 12.69
N LYS A 155 2.97 -25.00 12.91
CA LYS A 155 4.16 -24.47 13.61
C LYS A 155 4.87 -23.42 12.77
N ARG A 156 5.00 -23.64 11.46
CA ARG A 156 5.59 -22.63 10.57
C ARG A 156 4.77 -21.36 10.55
N GLN A 157 3.46 -21.50 10.46
CA GLN A 157 2.55 -20.36 10.50
C GLN A 157 2.68 -19.56 11.81
N GLN A 158 2.69 -20.23 12.96
CA GLN A 158 2.90 -19.58 14.26
C GLN A 158 4.23 -18.81 14.34
N HIS A 159 5.32 -19.38 13.75
CA HIS A 159 6.60 -18.69 13.70
C HIS A 159 6.53 -17.42 12.83
N ILE A 160 5.94 -17.51 11.64
CA ILE A 160 5.79 -16.37 10.73
C ILE A 160 4.93 -15.26 11.38
N GLU A 161 3.80 -15.63 12.00
CA GLU A 161 2.94 -14.68 12.73
C GLU A 161 3.69 -14.02 13.91
N LYS A 162 4.49 -14.79 14.65
CA LYS A 162 5.34 -14.24 15.71
C LYS A 162 6.34 -13.22 15.17
N TRP A 163 6.98 -13.51 14.04
CA TRP A 163 7.93 -12.59 13.40
C TRP A 163 7.28 -11.34 12.85
N PHE A 164 6.04 -11.42 12.39
CA PHE A 164 5.28 -10.29 11.89
C PHE A 164 4.66 -9.44 13.01
N ARG A 165 4.46 -10.00 14.19
CA ARG A 165 3.74 -9.37 15.31
C ARG A 165 4.16 -7.92 15.62
N PRO A 166 5.45 -7.52 15.59
CA PRO A 166 5.86 -6.13 15.82
C PRO A 166 5.30 -5.12 14.83
N PHE A 167 4.89 -5.56 13.63
CA PHE A 167 4.42 -4.70 12.54
C PHE A 167 2.90 -4.55 12.48
N VAL A 168 2.13 -5.31 13.27
CA VAL A 168 0.65 -5.31 13.24
C VAL A 168 0.06 -3.90 13.44
N HIS A 169 0.64 -3.09 14.30
CA HIS A 169 0.15 -1.73 14.53
C HIS A 169 0.49 -0.78 13.38
N LEU A 170 1.64 -0.98 12.71
CA LEU A 170 1.97 -0.26 11.48
C LEU A 170 0.99 -0.61 10.36
N ASP A 171 0.78 -1.90 10.11
CA ASP A 171 -0.14 -2.41 9.10
C ASP A 171 -1.52 -1.77 9.25
N ARG A 172 -2.12 -1.88 10.44
CA ARG A 172 -3.43 -1.29 10.74
C ARG A 172 -3.48 0.23 10.60
N ALA A 173 -2.39 0.92 10.90
CA ALA A 173 -2.31 2.37 10.79
C ALA A 173 -2.20 2.81 9.33
N VAL A 174 -1.35 2.17 8.55
CA VAL A 174 -1.17 2.44 7.12
C VAL A 174 -2.47 2.16 6.36
N THR A 175 -3.10 1.02 6.62
CA THR A 175 -4.41 0.68 6.03
C THR A 175 -5.44 1.78 6.33
N LEU A 176 -5.57 2.19 7.60
CA LEU A 176 -6.52 3.23 7.97
C LEU A 176 -6.24 4.57 7.29
N ILE A 177 -4.96 5.00 7.24
CA ILE A 177 -4.57 6.25 6.57
C ILE A 177 -4.96 6.24 5.09
N LEU A 178 -4.65 5.15 4.39
CA LEU A 178 -4.92 5.03 2.96
C LEU A 178 -6.42 4.90 2.68
N ASP A 179 -7.16 4.16 3.51
CA ASP A 179 -8.61 4.06 3.40
C ASP A 179 -9.28 5.42 3.57
N VAL A 180 -8.91 6.18 4.60
CA VAL A 180 -9.44 7.53 4.82
C VAL A 180 -9.09 8.45 3.66
N LEU A 181 -7.88 8.34 3.12
CA LEU A 181 -7.46 9.13 1.96
C LEU A 181 -8.25 8.78 0.70
N ARG A 182 -8.42 7.49 0.38
CA ARG A 182 -9.18 7.01 -0.80
C ARG A 182 -10.66 7.42 -0.75
N HIS A 183 -11.23 7.51 0.45
CA HIS A 183 -12.62 7.95 0.65
C HIS A 183 -12.79 9.46 0.81
N SER A 184 -11.71 10.26 0.64
CA SER A 184 -11.77 11.71 0.78
C SER A 184 -12.31 12.45 -0.45
N ALA A 185 -12.51 11.76 -1.55
CA ALA A 185 -13.01 12.31 -2.80
C ALA A 185 -13.93 11.32 -3.53
N GLU A 186 -14.79 11.83 -4.36
CA GLU A 186 -15.64 11.05 -5.25
C GLU A 186 -14.98 10.88 -6.63
N ASP A 187 -15.41 9.86 -7.36
CA ASP A 187 -15.00 9.64 -8.75
C ASP A 187 -15.68 10.66 -9.66
N THR A 188 -14.93 11.21 -10.62
CA THR A 188 -15.45 12.03 -11.73
C THR A 188 -15.20 11.30 -13.03
N ASP A 189 -16.21 11.27 -13.91
CA ASP A 189 -16.07 10.71 -15.25
C ASP A 189 -15.30 11.72 -16.12
N GLU A 190 -14.27 11.25 -16.78
CA GLU A 190 -13.36 12.05 -17.62
C GLU A 190 -13.07 11.31 -18.94
N VAL A 191 -12.66 12.04 -19.94
CA VAL A 191 -12.30 11.49 -21.26
C VAL A 191 -10.89 11.95 -21.64
N ALA A 192 -10.02 11.01 -21.93
CA ALA A 192 -8.69 11.26 -22.47
C ALA A 192 -8.76 11.30 -24.01
N GLN A 193 -8.71 12.50 -24.58
CA GLN A 193 -8.76 12.69 -26.03
C GLN A 193 -7.52 12.09 -26.69
N HIS A 194 -7.71 11.22 -27.66
CA HIS A 194 -6.61 10.49 -28.32
C HIS A 194 -5.65 9.84 -27.31
N GLY A 195 -6.20 9.27 -26.22
CA GLY A 195 -5.41 8.63 -25.17
C GLY A 195 -4.59 9.59 -24.31
N PHE A 196 -4.84 10.90 -24.35
CA PHE A 196 -4.14 11.88 -23.53
C PHE A 196 -5.09 12.74 -22.70
N PHE A 197 -4.78 12.87 -21.40
CA PHE A 197 -5.51 13.73 -20.48
C PHE A 197 -4.51 14.56 -19.65
N GLN A 198 -4.83 15.81 -19.40
CA GLN A 198 -4.04 16.68 -18.52
C GLN A 198 -4.95 17.57 -17.68
N LYS A 199 -4.61 17.73 -16.40
CA LYS A 199 -5.34 18.61 -15.48
C LYS A 199 -4.38 19.33 -14.54
N SER A 200 -4.71 20.59 -14.21
CA SER A 200 -3.99 21.35 -13.19
C SER A 200 -4.39 20.89 -11.80
N LEU A 201 -3.43 20.86 -10.89
CA LEU A 201 -3.66 20.62 -9.47
C LEU A 201 -3.96 21.95 -8.78
N ASP A 202 -5.00 21.98 -7.95
CA ASP A 202 -5.29 23.15 -7.11
C ASP A 202 -4.18 23.29 -6.06
N THR A 203 -3.45 24.39 -6.10
CA THR A 203 -2.36 24.67 -5.16
C THR A 203 -2.85 24.97 -3.74
N ASN A 204 -4.13 25.27 -3.57
CA ASN A 204 -4.74 25.51 -2.25
C ASN A 204 -5.14 24.20 -1.55
N GLN A 205 -5.20 23.10 -2.29
CA GLN A 205 -5.47 21.77 -1.74
C GLN A 205 -4.21 20.90 -1.85
N ALA A 206 -3.76 20.40 -0.70
CA ALA A 206 -2.63 19.46 -0.67
C ALA A 206 -3.08 18.10 -1.19
N MET A 207 -3.18 17.95 -2.52
CA MET A 207 -3.46 16.67 -3.17
C MET A 207 -2.38 15.65 -2.82
N GLN A 208 -2.79 14.44 -2.46
CA GLN A 208 -1.88 13.41 -1.97
C GLN A 208 -1.87 12.16 -2.84
N LEU A 209 -3.00 11.83 -3.46
CA LEU A 209 -3.15 10.61 -4.26
C LEU A 209 -4.09 10.88 -5.43
N LEU A 210 -3.70 10.37 -6.61
CA LEU A 210 -4.58 10.27 -7.77
C LEU A 210 -4.96 8.79 -7.95
N CYS A 211 -6.24 8.53 -8.22
CA CYS A 211 -6.71 7.21 -8.62
C CYS A 211 -7.35 7.33 -10.01
N ILE A 212 -6.87 6.51 -10.94
CA ILE A 212 -7.42 6.37 -12.29
C ILE A 212 -8.06 5.00 -12.38
N SER A 213 -9.38 4.98 -12.58
CA SER A 213 -10.15 3.74 -12.71
C SER A 213 -10.56 3.53 -14.17
N ILE A 214 -10.20 2.39 -14.73
CA ILE A 214 -10.53 1.98 -16.10
C ILE A 214 -11.32 0.68 -16.08
N PRO A 215 -12.27 0.47 -17.02
CA PRO A 215 -12.97 -0.80 -17.15
C PRO A 215 -12.00 -1.97 -17.31
N LYS A 216 -12.34 -3.13 -16.75
CA LYS A 216 -11.47 -4.33 -16.81
C LYS A 216 -11.27 -4.89 -18.20
N ASP A 217 -12.19 -4.63 -19.09
CA ASP A 217 -12.17 -5.02 -20.50
C ASP A 217 -11.48 -4.00 -21.41
N SER A 218 -11.02 -2.87 -20.83
CA SER A 218 -10.24 -1.87 -21.57
C SER A 218 -8.93 -2.46 -22.10
N PRO A 219 -8.62 -2.28 -23.39
CA PRO A 219 -7.32 -2.70 -23.93
C PRO A 219 -6.17 -1.77 -23.54
N CYS A 220 -6.48 -0.64 -22.90
CA CYS A 220 -5.52 0.39 -22.55
C CYS A 220 -5.23 0.40 -21.03
N TYR A 221 -4.04 0.87 -20.65
CA TYR A 221 -3.66 1.14 -19.27
C TYR A 221 -3.06 2.55 -19.13
N PRO A 222 -3.22 3.24 -17.98
CA PRO A 222 -2.73 4.59 -17.81
C PRO A 222 -1.27 4.62 -17.37
N GLU A 223 -0.46 5.47 -18.01
CA GLU A 223 0.81 5.97 -17.50
C GLU A 223 0.60 7.37 -16.93
N ILE A 224 0.85 7.55 -15.63
CA ILE A 224 0.56 8.79 -14.92
C ILE A 224 1.86 9.51 -14.62
N SER A 225 1.97 10.74 -15.09
CA SER A 225 3.07 11.65 -14.74
C SER A 225 2.52 12.81 -13.95
N ALA A 226 3.01 13.00 -12.72
CA ALA A 226 2.52 14.05 -11.84
C ALA A 226 3.66 14.94 -11.35
N GLY A 227 3.46 16.25 -11.49
CA GLY A 227 4.31 17.30 -10.95
C GLY A 227 3.59 18.15 -9.90
N LYS A 228 4.22 19.21 -9.45
CA LYS A 228 3.72 20.08 -8.39
C LYS A 228 2.40 20.80 -8.75
N HIS A 229 2.21 21.15 -10.01
CA HIS A 229 1.11 22.04 -10.45
C HIS A 229 0.13 21.38 -11.42
N ARG A 230 0.50 20.24 -11.99
CA ARG A 230 -0.30 19.52 -12.98
C ARG A 230 0.08 18.04 -13.02
N PHE A 231 -0.82 17.25 -13.51
CA PHE A 231 -0.54 15.86 -13.89
C PHE A 231 -1.04 15.61 -15.30
N SER A 232 -0.50 14.58 -15.92
CA SER A 232 -0.96 14.05 -17.20
C SER A 232 -1.10 12.54 -17.12
N VAL A 233 -2.04 12.02 -17.88
CA VAL A 233 -2.29 10.59 -18.04
C VAL A 233 -2.18 10.28 -19.53
N ARG A 234 -1.38 9.29 -19.88
CA ARG A 234 -1.30 8.70 -21.21
C ARG A 234 -1.88 7.32 -21.13
N PHE A 235 -2.85 7.03 -21.94
CA PHE A 235 -3.38 5.68 -22.04
C PHE A 235 -2.58 4.95 -23.12
N MET A 236 -1.92 3.89 -22.69
CA MET A 236 -1.04 3.06 -23.51
C MET A 236 -1.75 1.75 -23.84
N ARG A 237 -1.49 1.23 -25.02
CA ARG A 237 -1.94 -0.09 -25.47
C ARG A 237 -0.74 -0.93 -25.85
N ASN A 238 -0.81 -2.19 -25.48
CA ASN A 238 0.16 -3.18 -25.89
C ASN A 238 -0.54 -4.51 -26.09
N ASP A 239 -0.60 -4.98 -27.34
CA ASP A 239 -1.24 -6.26 -27.67
C ASP A 239 -0.29 -7.43 -27.41
N ASP A 240 1.02 -7.22 -27.48
CA ASP A 240 2.05 -8.18 -27.06
C ASP A 240 3.03 -7.51 -26.07
N PRO A 241 3.20 -8.07 -24.85
CA PRO A 241 4.14 -7.54 -23.85
C PRO A 241 5.60 -7.44 -24.33
N SER A 242 5.98 -8.14 -25.41
CA SER A 242 7.32 -8.06 -26.01
C SER A 242 7.52 -6.82 -26.87
N ASP A 243 6.44 -6.18 -27.28
CA ASP A 243 6.49 -4.99 -28.12
C ASP A 243 6.53 -3.71 -27.28
N ARG A 244 6.94 -2.61 -27.90
CA ARG A 244 6.88 -1.31 -27.28
C ARG A 244 5.42 -0.84 -27.27
N PRO A 245 4.90 -0.39 -26.10
CA PRO A 245 3.53 0.12 -26.02
C PRO A 245 3.39 1.42 -26.82
N ASP A 246 2.24 1.55 -27.49
CA ASP A 246 1.83 2.75 -28.21
C ASP A 246 0.75 3.51 -27.44
N GLN A 247 0.68 4.82 -27.61
CA GLN A 247 -0.42 5.62 -27.07
C GLN A 247 -1.72 5.30 -27.83
N CYS A 248 -2.81 5.11 -27.08
CA CYS A 248 -4.14 4.92 -27.68
C CYS A 248 -4.50 6.11 -28.56
N LYS A 249 -5.00 5.84 -29.77
CA LYS A 249 -5.40 6.87 -30.75
C LYS A 249 -6.86 7.30 -30.57
N GLU A 250 -7.65 6.42 -29.96
CA GLU A 250 -9.07 6.64 -29.66
C GLU A 250 -9.21 7.42 -28.36
N ASP A 251 -10.37 8.00 -28.14
CA ASP A 251 -10.75 8.60 -26.88
C ASP A 251 -10.98 7.50 -25.84
N VAL A 252 -10.46 7.69 -24.63
CA VAL A 252 -10.54 6.71 -23.53
C VAL A 252 -11.34 7.30 -22.37
N GLU A 253 -12.49 6.69 -22.09
CA GLU A 253 -13.29 7.01 -20.91
C GLU A 253 -12.68 6.38 -19.65
N PHE A 254 -12.61 7.14 -18.58
CA PHE A 254 -12.07 6.69 -17.30
C PHE A 254 -12.67 7.48 -16.14
N LYS A 255 -12.51 6.96 -14.92
CA LYS A 255 -12.86 7.70 -13.72
C LYS A 255 -11.60 8.25 -13.06
N LEU A 256 -11.68 9.50 -12.64
CA LEU A 256 -10.62 10.20 -11.92
C LEU A 256 -11.07 10.50 -10.50
N LYS A 257 -10.22 10.13 -9.53
CA LYS A 257 -10.38 10.54 -8.14
C LYS A 257 -9.13 11.30 -7.69
N MET A 258 -9.30 12.50 -7.16
CA MET A 258 -8.21 13.34 -6.64
C MET A 258 -8.33 13.46 -5.13
N CYS A 259 -7.55 12.66 -4.40
CA CYS A 259 -7.66 12.52 -2.96
C CYS A 259 -6.81 13.53 -2.22
N ALA A 260 -7.46 14.26 -1.32
CA ALA A 260 -6.85 15.25 -0.43
C ALA A 260 -7.54 15.24 0.93
N ILE A 261 -6.80 15.15 1.98
CA ILE A 261 -7.27 15.32 3.35
C ILE A 261 -6.45 16.40 4.04
#